data_e66b5bebdbdb30abb3fc26327bcd9800
#
_entry.id   e66b5bebdbdb30abb3fc26327bcd9800
#
_cell.length_a   1.000
_cell.length_b   1.000
_cell.length_c   1.000
_cell.angle_alpha   90.00
_cell.angle_beta   90.00
_cell.angle_gamma   90.00
#
_symmetry.space_group_name_H-M   'P 1'
#
loop_
_entity.id
_entity.type
_entity.pdbx_description
1 polymer ?
#
loop_
_entity_poly.entity_id
_entity_poly.type
_entity_poly.pdbx_seq_one_letter_code
_entity_poly.pdbx_strand_id
1 'polypeptide(L)'
;TVIVGLLTDTAIASYKKLPFLNFNQRKIVLENIKHVDRIIPQKTLDYVENLKIIKPDYVVHGDDWKEGIQKKTRQRVINTLKLWGGRLIEPKYTKNISSTKIRSKIFSLGITPQNRLSKLSRLLKVKKIVRILETHNSLTGLIVENLNYVKNSQSIEFDGMWSSSLTDSATKGKPDNSSLDFSARISSLNDMMDVTTKPLVFDADNGGQLEHLPFLIRSLERSGVSAIIMEDKIGLKKNSLF
;
A
#
# COMPACT_ATOMS: atom_id res chain seq x y z
N THR A 1 -22.45 -26.04 1.13
CA THR A 1 -21.12 -25.63 0.65
C THR A 1 -20.95 -24.13 0.91
N VAL A 2 -19.89 -23.75 1.61
CA VAL A 2 -19.52 -22.36 1.88
C VAL A 2 -18.41 -21.95 0.92
N ILE A 3 -18.71 -20.96 0.08
CA ILE A 3 -17.76 -20.41 -0.90
C ILE A 3 -17.43 -18.98 -0.47
N VAL A 4 -16.16 -18.67 -0.32
CA VAL A 4 -15.69 -17.32 0.02
C VAL A 4 -15.16 -16.62 -1.22
N GLY A 5 -15.79 -15.48 -1.58
CA GLY A 5 -15.28 -14.56 -2.59
C GLY A 5 -14.17 -13.69 -1.99
N LEU A 6 -12.91 -13.93 -2.35
CA LEU A 6 -11.76 -13.19 -1.84
C LEU A 6 -11.32 -12.12 -2.84
N LEU A 7 -11.42 -10.85 -2.46
CA LEU A 7 -10.95 -9.72 -3.29
C LEU A 7 -9.46 -9.85 -3.61
N THR A 8 -9.12 -9.72 -4.89
CA THR A 8 -7.72 -9.63 -5.34
C THR A 8 -7.05 -8.36 -4.85
N ASP A 9 -5.73 -8.31 -4.81
CA ASP A 9 -4.99 -7.09 -4.41
C ASP A 9 -5.32 -5.92 -5.34
N THR A 10 -5.49 -6.16 -6.64
CA THR A 10 -5.92 -5.15 -7.62
C THR A 10 -7.32 -4.62 -7.31
N ALA A 11 -8.27 -5.49 -7.00
CA ALA A 11 -9.62 -5.09 -6.64
C ALA A 11 -9.64 -4.23 -5.37
N ILE A 12 -8.84 -4.59 -4.36
CA ILE A 12 -8.72 -3.80 -3.13
C ILE A 12 -8.07 -2.44 -3.40
N ALA A 13 -6.98 -2.40 -4.18
CA ALA A 13 -6.26 -1.17 -4.49
C ALA A 13 -7.11 -0.14 -5.24
N SER A 14 -8.20 -0.56 -5.89
CA SER A 14 -9.12 0.34 -6.60
C SER A 14 -9.95 1.24 -5.68
N TYR A 15 -10.09 0.90 -4.39
CA TYR A 15 -10.96 1.67 -3.47
C TYR A 15 -10.39 1.90 -2.06
N LYS A 16 -9.36 1.16 -1.66
CA LYS A 16 -8.72 1.32 -0.35
C LYS A 16 -7.25 0.89 -0.35
N LYS A 17 -6.56 1.13 0.77
CA LYS A 17 -5.17 0.72 1.00
C LYS A 17 -5.00 -0.80 0.86
N LEU A 18 -3.86 -1.22 0.29
CA LEU A 18 -3.48 -2.64 0.23
C LEU A 18 -3.42 -3.25 1.63
N PRO A 19 -3.89 -4.50 1.79
CA PRO A 19 -3.73 -5.24 3.03
C PRO A 19 -2.25 -5.61 3.24
N PHE A 20 -1.88 -5.90 4.49
CA PHE A 20 -0.54 -6.40 4.82
C PHE A 20 -0.26 -7.74 4.12
N LEU A 21 -1.19 -8.68 4.24
CA LEU A 21 -1.12 -9.96 3.55
C LEU A 21 -1.52 -9.80 2.08
N ASN A 22 -0.73 -10.37 1.16
CA ASN A 22 -1.08 -10.44 -0.24
C ASN A 22 -2.22 -11.45 -0.47
N PHE A 23 -2.74 -11.51 -1.72
CA PHE A 23 -3.86 -12.39 -2.06
C PHE A 23 -3.62 -13.86 -1.67
N ASN A 24 -2.44 -14.41 -1.98
CA ASN A 24 -2.13 -15.81 -1.69
C ASN A 24 -2.06 -16.09 -0.18
N GLN A 25 -1.44 -15.19 0.58
CA GLN A 25 -1.38 -15.31 2.04
C GLN A 25 -2.78 -15.25 2.67
N ARG A 26 -3.64 -14.31 2.22
CA ARG A 26 -5.04 -14.22 2.66
C ARG A 26 -5.84 -15.46 2.28
N LYS A 27 -5.57 -16.03 1.10
CA LYS A 27 -6.19 -17.26 0.63
C LYS A 27 -5.84 -18.42 1.56
N ILE A 28 -4.55 -18.63 1.85
CA ILE A 28 -4.09 -19.68 2.77
C ILE A 28 -4.77 -19.55 4.15
N VAL A 29 -4.86 -18.34 4.70
CA VAL A 29 -5.55 -18.12 5.99
C VAL A 29 -7.01 -18.57 5.92
N LEU A 30 -7.73 -18.19 4.86
CA LEU A 30 -9.15 -18.52 4.71
C LEU A 30 -9.39 -20.01 4.42
N GLU A 31 -8.48 -20.69 3.70
CA GLU A 31 -8.54 -22.14 3.44
C GLU A 31 -8.44 -22.97 4.72
N ASN A 32 -7.83 -22.41 5.76
CA ASN A 32 -7.70 -23.07 7.06
C ASN A 32 -8.78 -22.64 8.07
N ILE A 33 -9.78 -21.88 7.65
CA ILE A 33 -10.94 -21.58 8.49
C ILE A 33 -11.94 -22.74 8.39
N LYS A 34 -12.31 -23.28 9.56
CA LYS A 34 -13.32 -24.35 9.64
C LYS A 34 -14.60 -23.94 8.89
N HIS A 35 -15.14 -24.86 8.10
CA HIS A 35 -16.34 -24.71 7.27
C HIS A 35 -16.19 -23.82 6.02
N VAL A 36 -15.00 -23.39 5.64
CA VAL A 36 -14.76 -22.82 4.31
C VAL A 36 -14.43 -23.97 3.36
N ASP A 37 -15.31 -24.23 2.39
CA ASP A 37 -15.13 -25.32 1.45
C ASP A 37 -14.34 -24.91 0.20
N ARG A 38 -14.51 -23.66 -0.24
CA ARG A 38 -13.86 -23.16 -1.46
C ARG A 38 -13.64 -21.65 -1.43
N ILE A 39 -12.52 -21.21 -2.01
CA ILE A 39 -12.22 -19.78 -2.19
C ILE A 39 -12.17 -19.49 -3.69
N ILE A 40 -12.83 -18.39 -4.09
CA ILE A 40 -12.80 -17.89 -5.46
C ILE A 40 -12.23 -16.47 -5.49
N PRO A 41 -11.43 -16.12 -6.52
CA PRO A 41 -10.94 -14.77 -6.67
C PRO A 41 -12.08 -13.83 -7.06
N GLN A 42 -12.22 -12.75 -6.32
CA GLN A 42 -13.12 -11.64 -6.60
C GLN A 42 -12.30 -10.51 -7.24
N LYS A 43 -12.36 -10.40 -8.57
CA LYS A 43 -11.51 -9.49 -9.36
C LYS A 43 -11.93 -8.01 -9.32
N THR A 44 -13.18 -7.75 -8.99
CA THR A 44 -13.78 -6.41 -8.90
C THR A 44 -14.63 -6.28 -7.65
N LEU A 45 -15.08 -5.06 -7.31
CA LEU A 45 -16.07 -4.86 -6.24
C LEU A 45 -17.47 -5.35 -6.62
N ASP A 46 -17.69 -5.63 -7.88
CA ASP A 46 -18.95 -6.15 -8.38
C ASP A 46 -18.95 -7.69 -8.35
N TYR A 47 -19.85 -8.26 -7.59
CA TYR A 47 -19.93 -9.71 -7.40
C TYR A 47 -20.76 -10.42 -8.49
N VAL A 48 -21.43 -9.69 -9.36
CA VAL A 48 -22.42 -10.23 -10.32
C VAL A 48 -21.84 -11.34 -11.20
N GLU A 49 -20.62 -11.19 -11.70
CA GLU A 49 -20.00 -12.21 -12.54
C GLU A 49 -19.84 -13.55 -11.80
N ASN A 50 -19.25 -13.52 -10.61
CA ASN A 50 -19.10 -14.71 -9.78
C ASN A 50 -20.45 -15.30 -9.38
N LEU A 51 -21.44 -14.47 -9.05
CA LEU A 51 -22.77 -14.92 -8.67
C LEU A 51 -23.51 -15.62 -9.82
N LYS A 52 -23.39 -15.13 -11.05
CA LYS A 52 -23.98 -15.77 -12.24
C LYS A 52 -23.39 -17.14 -12.52
N ILE A 53 -22.10 -17.34 -12.24
CA ILE A 53 -21.41 -18.62 -12.41
C ILE A 53 -21.82 -19.61 -11.33
N ILE A 54 -21.87 -19.17 -10.05
CA ILE A 54 -22.09 -20.03 -8.90
C ILE A 54 -23.57 -20.29 -8.66
N LYS A 55 -24.43 -19.32 -8.92
CA LYS A 55 -25.87 -19.31 -8.61
C LYS A 55 -26.17 -19.77 -7.17
N PRO A 56 -25.62 -19.08 -6.15
CA PRO A 56 -25.76 -19.52 -4.77
C PRO A 56 -27.22 -19.33 -4.28
N ASP A 57 -27.66 -20.21 -3.39
CA ASP A 57 -28.94 -20.05 -2.68
C ASP A 57 -28.92 -18.82 -1.76
N TYR A 58 -27.78 -18.59 -1.13
CA TYR A 58 -27.58 -17.46 -0.20
C TYR A 58 -26.29 -16.71 -0.50
N VAL A 59 -26.36 -15.39 -0.48
CA VAL A 59 -25.19 -14.51 -0.37
C VAL A 59 -25.20 -13.91 1.01
N VAL A 60 -24.08 -14.01 1.73
CA VAL A 60 -23.93 -13.43 3.08
C VAL A 60 -22.91 -12.30 3.01
N HIS A 61 -23.30 -11.12 3.45
CA HIS A 61 -22.43 -9.94 3.55
C HIS A 61 -22.81 -9.10 4.75
N GLY A 62 -21.84 -8.51 5.46
CA GLY A 62 -22.14 -7.57 6.54
C GLY A 62 -22.99 -6.39 6.05
N ASP A 63 -23.78 -5.79 6.93
CA ASP A 63 -24.71 -4.71 6.58
C ASP A 63 -24.04 -3.34 6.33
N ASP A 64 -22.72 -3.25 6.46
CA ASP A 64 -21.90 -2.06 6.23
C ASP A 64 -21.90 -1.53 4.78
N TRP A 65 -22.32 -2.34 3.81
CA TRP A 65 -22.42 -1.94 2.39
C TRP A 65 -23.78 -1.30 2.00
N LYS A 66 -24.68 -1.11 2.95
CA LYS A 66 -25.96 -0.39 2.73
C LYS A 66 -25.72 1.08 2.36
N GLU A 67 -24.57 1.59 2.73
CA GLU A 67 -24.14 2.96 2.48
C GLU A 67 -22.78 2.99 1.76
N GLY A 68 -22.38 4.18 1.27
CA GLY A 68 -21.07 4.38 0.64
C GLY A 68 -20.92 3.76 -0.75
N ILE A 69 -19.66 3.43 -1.09
CA ILE A 69 -19.26 2.98 -2.45
C ILE A 69 -19.98 1.69 -2.87
N GLN A 70 -20.23 0.80 -1.93
CA GLN A 70 -20.78 -0.53 -2.23
C GLN A 70 -22.31 -0.59 -2.30
N LYS A 71 -23.02 0.52 -2.03
CA LYS A 71 -24.48 0.57 -2.12
C LYS A 71 -25.00 0.14 -3.51
N LYS A 72 -24.34 0.57 -4.58
CA LYS A 72 -24.70 0.17 -5.96
C LYS A 72 -24.47 -1.32 -6.19
N THR A 73 -23.36 -1.84 -5.68
CA THR A 73 -23.03 -3.29 -5.75
C THR A 73 -24.09 -4.12 -5.02
N ARG A 74 -24.48 -3.72 -3.81
CA ARG A 74 -25.55 -4.37 -3.07
C ARG A 74 -26.85 -4.49 -3.89
N GLN A 75 -27.30 -3.41 -4.52
CA GLN A 75 -28.52 -3.43 -5.33
C GLN A 75 -28.38 -4.38 -6.53
N ARG A 76 -27.21 -4.39 -7.19
CA ARG A 76 -26.93 -5.32 -8.29
C ARG A 76 -26.94 -6.77 -7.84
N VAL A 77 -26.37 -7.09 -6.68
CA VAL A 77 -26.41 -8.43 -6.07
C VAL A 77 -27.85 -8.87 -5.83
N ILE A 78 -28.68 -8.02 -5.21
CA ILE A 78 -30.10 -8.34 -4.96
C ILE A 78 -30.83 -8.63 -6.28
N ASN A 79 -30.64 -7.78 -7.29
CA ASN A 79 -31.31 -7.98 -8.59
C ASN A 79 -30.81 -9.26 -9.29
N THR A 80 -29.55 -9.57 -9.15
CA THR A 80 -28.95 -10.77 -9.76
C THR A 80 -29.45 -12.06 -9.08
N LEU A 81 -29.52 -12.08 -7.77
CA LEU A 81 -30.04 -13.23 -6.99
C LEU A 81 -31.48 -13.58 -7.35
N LYS A 82 -32.32 -12.60 -7.64
CA LYS A 82 -33.73 -12.80 -8.05
C LYS A 82 -33.84 -13.65 -9.32
N LEU A 83 -32.82 -13.69 -10.18
CA LEU A 83 -32.86 -14.45 -11.44
C LEU A 83 -32.98 -15.97 -11.24
N TRP A 84 -32.60 -16.48 -10.06
CA TRP A 84 -32.70 -17.92 -9.72
C TRP A 84 -33.28 -18.19 -8.32
N GLY A 85 -33.92 -17.18 -7.70
CA GLY A 85 -34.54 -17.33 -6.38
C GLY A 85 -33.58 -17.27 -5.20
N GLY A 86 -32.33 -16.88 -5.39
CA GLY A 86 -31.34 -16.72 -4.32
C GLY A 86 -31.68 -15.56 -3.37
N ARG A 87 -31.15 -15.61 -2.17
CA ARG A 87 -31.43 -14.63 -1.10
C ARG A 87 -30.16 -13.97 -0.56
N LEU A 88 -30.28 -12.70 -0.19
CA LEU A 88 -29.22 -11.95 0.50
C LEU A 88 -29.48 -12.00 2.02
N ILE A 89 -28.48 -12.38 2.79
CA ILE A 89 -28.47 -12.35 4.26
C ILE A 89 -27.45 -11.30 4.72
N GLU A 90 -27.88 -10.36 5.54
CA GLU A 90 -27.07 -9.25 6.01
C GLU A 90 -26.98 -9.25 7.55
N PRO A 91 -26.05 -10.04 8.13
CA PRO A 91 -25.81 -9.97 9.56
C PRO A 91 -25.26 -8.58 9.94
N LYS A 92 -25.58 -8.15 11.15
CA LYS A 92 -25.05 -6.88 11.69
C LYS A 92 -23.54 -6.93 11.75
N TYR A 93 -22.92 -5.88 11.26
CA TYR A 93 -21.46 -5.75 11.33
C TYR A 93 -20.97 -5.72 12.78
N THR A 94 -19.91 -6.46 13.08
CA THR A 94 -19.36 -6.53 14.42
C THR A 94 -18.76 -5.19 14.83
N LYS A 95 -19.37 -4.53 15.82
CA LYS A 95 -18.87 -3.25 16.32
C LYS A 95 -17.48 -3.39 16.92
N ASN A 96 -16.68 -2.33 16.82
CA ASN A 96 -15.34 -2.20 17.41
C ASN A 96 -14.21 -3.05 16.78
N ILE A 97 -14.48 -3.86 15.76
CA ILE A 97 -13.46 -4.57 14.99
C ILE A 97 -13.52 -4.03 13.55
N SER A 98 -12.46 -3.33 13.14
CA SER A 98 -12.31 -2.88 11.75
C SER A 98 -10.86 -2.97 11.31
N SER A 99 -10.63 -3.14 10.01
CA SER A 99 -9.28 -3.12 9.43
C SER A 99 -8.56 -1.80 9.71
N THR A 100 -9.29 -0.69 9.85
CA THR A 100 -8.75 0.62 10.23
C THR A 100 -8.23 0.63 11.66
N LYS A 101 -8.98 0.07 12.63
CA LYS A 101 -8.53 -0.03 14.03
C LYS A 101 -7.36 -1.00 14.20
N ILE A 102 -7.38 -2.13 13.49
CA ILE A 102 -6.25 -3.08 13.51
C ILE A 102 -5.01 -2.39 12.92
N ARG A 103 -5.15 -1.68 11.82
CA ARG A 103 -4.06 -0.94 11.20
C ARG A 103 -3.48 0.13 12.12
N SER A 104 -4.30 0.92 12.83
CA SER A 104 -3.81 1.93 13.76
C SER A 104 -2.99 1.33 14.90
N LYS A 105 -3.38 0.15 15.39
CA LYS A 105 -2.59 -0.59 16.39
C LYS A 105 -1.28 -1.12 15.82
N ILE A 106 -1.29 -1.65 14.59
CA ILE A 106 -0.05 -2.10 13.92
C ILE A 106 0.87 -0.91 13.62
N PHE A 107 0.30 0.24 13.28
CA PHE A 107 1.05 1.47 13.08
C PHE A 107 1.81 1.90 14.34
N SER A 108 1.17 1.78 15.51
CA SER A 108 1.83 2.08 16.80
C SER A 108 2.94 1.10 17.18
N LEU A 109 2.99 -0.08 16.55
CA LEU A 109 4.04 -1.08 16.71
C LEU A 109 5.18 -0.94 15.69
N GLY A 110 5.03 -0.02 14.71
CA GLY A 110 5.96 0.13 13.60
C GLY A 110 5.78 -0.90 12.49
N ILE A 111 6.55 -0.75 11.43
CA ILE A 111 6.58 -1.68 10.30
C ILE A 111 8.01 -2.19 10.11
N THR A 112 8.17 -3.49 9.93
CA THR A 112 9.49 -4.06 9.70
C THR A 112 10.06 -3.66 8.32
N PRO A 113 11.38 -3.54 8.18
CA PRO A 113 12.03 -3.27 6.88
C PRO A 113 11.54 -4.21 5.77
N GLN A 114 11.42 -5.52 6.03
CA GLN A 114 10.98 -6.52 5.05
C GLN A 114 9.58 -6.23 4.48
N ASN A 115 8.66 -5.79 5.33
CA ASN A 115 7.32 -5.42 4.89
C ASN A 115 7.34 -4.17 4.00
N ARG A 116 8.20 -3.21 4.32
CA ARG A 116 8.35 -1.97 3.56
C ARG A 116 9.02 -2.22 2.20
N LEU A 117 10.10 -3.01 2.17
CA LEU A 117 10.82 -3.37 0.93
C LEU A 117 9.88 -3.91 -0.15
N SER A 118 8.99 -4.83 0.19
CA SER A 118 8.07 -5.46 -0.77
C SER A 118 6.88 -4.56 -1.17
N LYS A 119 6.61 -3.49 -0.42
CA LYS A 119 5.36 -2.72 -0.55
C LYS A 119 5.28 -1.94 -1.86
N LEU A 120 6.38 -1.32 -2.32
CA LEU A 120 6.41 -0.60 -3.60
C LEU A 120 6.17 -1.54 -4.77
N SER A 121 6.86 -2.66 -4.83
CA SER A 121 6.70 -3.67 -5.88
C SER A 121 5.25 -4.17 -5.96
N ARG A 122 4.58 -4.37 -4.81
CA ARG A 122 3.17 -4.75 -4.77
C ARG A 122 2.26 -3.63 -5.30
N LEU A 123 2.53 -2.37 -4.95
CA LEU A 123 1.76 -1.22 -5.44
C LEU A 123 1.87 -1.07 -6.96
N LEU A 124 3.09 -1.19 -7.51
CA LEU A 124 3.34 -1.11 -8.96
C LEU A 124 2.62 -2.22 -9.75
N LYS A 125 2.43 -3.40 -9.16
CA LYS A 125 1.69 -4.51 -9.80
C LYS A 125 0.17 -4.32 -9.83
N VAL A 126 -0.40 -3.53 -8.92
CA VAL A 126 -1.85 -3.46 -8.73
C VAL A 126 -2.46 -2.09 -9.01
N LYS A 127 -1.66 -1.03 -8.99
CA LYS A 127 -2.11 0.32 -9.31
C LYS A 127 -1.62 0.74 -10.69
N LYS A 128 -2.50 1.36 -11.46
CA LYS A 128 -2.14 1.97 -12.74
C LYS A 128 -1.17 3.16 -12.57
N ILE A 129 -1.32 3.91 -11.48
CA ILE A 129 -0.48 5.05 -11.12
C ILE A 129 -0.17 4.95 -9.63
N VAL A 130 1.10 5.01 -9.28
CA VAL A 130 1.61 5.10 -7.91
C VAL A 130 2.05 6.54 -7.67
N ARG A 131 1.49 7.19 -6.65
CA ARG A 131 1.77 8.58 -6.31
C ARG A 131 2.78 8.63 -5.18
N ILE A 132 3.92 9.22 -5.46
CA ILE A 132 5.03 9.38 -4.51
C ILE A 132 5.24 10.86 -4.29
N LEU A 133 5.37 11.29 -3.03
CA LEU A 133 5.65 12.67 -2.67
C LEU A 133 7.03 12.75 -2.02
N GLU A 134 7.74 13.81 -2.33
CA GLU A 134 9.04 14.11 -1.74
C GLU A 134 8.92 14.31 -0.22
N THR A 135 9.91 13.80 0.52
CA THR A 135 10.04 13.91 1.97
C THR A 135 11.52 14.01 2.36
N HIS A 136 11.85 14.86 3.29
CA HIS A 136 13.23 15.15 3.72
C HIS A 136 13.43 15.13 5.25
N ASN A 137 12.35 14.92 6.02
CA ASN A 137 12.41 14.78 7.47
C ASN A 137 11.16 14.07 8.01
N SER A 138 11.14 13.74 9.30
CA SER A 138 10.05 13.04 9.95
C SER A 138 8.71 13.78 9.86
N LEU A 139 8.71 15.12 9.92
CA LEU A 139 7.48 15.91 9.81
C LEU A 139 6.84 15.79 8.42
N THR A 140 7.63 15.93 7.36
CA THR A 140 7.15 15.76 5.99
C THR A 140 6.71 14.32 5.74
N GLY A 141 7.42 13.34 6.32
CA GLY A 141 7.01 11.93 6.31
C GLY A 141 5.64 11.71 6.98
N LEU A 142 5.40 12.30 8.15
CA LEU A 142 4.11 12.25 8.85
C LEU A 142 2.98 12.90 8.03
N ILE A 143 3.25 14.01 7.35
CA ILE A 143 2.29 14.65 6.45
C ILE A 143 1.89 13.67 5.34
N VAL A 144 2.86 13.07 4.64
CA VAL A 144 2.61 12.11 3.57
C VAL A 144 1.87 10.87 4.08
N GLU A 145 2.24 10.38 5.26
CA GLU A 145 1.57 9.21 5.87
C GLU A 145 0.09 9.45 6.14
N ASN A 146 -0.25 10.64 6.64
CA ASN A 146 -1.59 10.94 7.13
C ASN A 146 -2.46 11.73 6.14
N LEU A 147 -1.86 12.36 5.13
CA LEU A 147 -2.62 13.14 4.15
C LEU A 147 -3.57 12.24 3.39
N ASN A 148 -4.84 12.56 3.50
CA ASN A 148 -5.94 11.83 2.88
C ASN A 148 -7.01 12.82 2.42
N TYR A 149 -7.38 12.71 1.15
CA TYR A 149 -8.47 13.47 0.55
C TYR A 149 -9.56 12.53 0.07
N VAL A 150 -10.80 12.81 0.44
CA VAL A 150 -11.96 12.00 0.04
C VAL A 150 -12.71 12.69 -1.10
N LYS A 151 -12.76 12.04 -2.27
CA LYS A 151 -13.53 12.47 -3.43
C LYS A 151 -14.43 11.34 -3.90
N ASN A 152 -15.73 11.60 -4.07
CA ASN A 152 -16.72 10.61 -4.51
C ASN A 152 -16.68 9.32 -3.68
N SER A 153 -16.55 9.43 -2.37
CA SER A 153 -16.41 8.31 -1.43
C SER A 153 -15.13 7.45 -1.63
N GLN A 154 -14.19 7.90 -2.46
CA GLN A 154 -12.88 7.27 -2.60
C GLN A 154 -11.83 8.06 -1.83
N SER A 155 -11.00 7.34 -1.07
CA SER A 155 -9.85 7.90 -0.40
C SER A 155 -8.69 8.04 -1.39
N ILE A 156 -8.19 9.25 -1.56
CA ILE A 156 -7.03 9.56 -2.37
C ILE A 156 -5.88 9.94 -1.43
N GLU A 157 -4.75 9.26 -1.55
CA GLU A 157 -3.56 9.47 -0.73
C GLU A 157 -2.30 9.32 -1.58
N PHE A 158 -1.17 9.75 -1.04
CA PHE A 158 0.12 9.36 -1.58
C PHE A 158 0.44 7.91 -1.20
N ASP A 159 1.02 7.17 -2.12
CA ASP A 159 1.31 5.75 -1.97
C ASP A 159 2.68 5.49 -1.36
N GLY A 160 3.60 6.44 -1.51
CA GLY A 160 4.98 6.34 -1.07
C GLY A 160 5.65 7.69 -0.87
N MET A 161 6.90 7.63 -0.47
CA MET A 161 7.77 8.77 -0.19
C MET A 161 9.00 8.72 -1.11
N TRP A 162 9.59 9.88 -1.36
CA TRP A 162 10.85 10.02 -2.09
C TRP A 162 11.81 10.92 -1.30
N SER A 163 12.99 10.41 -0.97
CA SER A 163 14.08 11.19 -0.39
C SER A 163 14.96 11.68 -1.55
N SER A 164 14.85 12.97 -1.86
CA SER A 164 15.62 13.64 -2.90
C SER A 164 16.95 14.15 -2.34
N SER A 165 18.04 13.95 -3.07
CA SER A 165 19.36 14.49 -2.70
C SER A 165 19.38 16.02 -2.64
N LEU A 166 18.62 16.65 -3.55
CA LEU A 166 18.49 18.11 -3.61
C LEU A 166 17.85 18.68 -2.35
N THR A 167 16.69 18.15 -1.94
CA THR A 167 15.99 18.64 -0.74
C THR A 167 16.70 18.24 0.54
N ASP A 168 17.29 17.05 0.61
CA ASP A 168 18.11 16.63 1.75
C ASP A 168 19.30 17.61 1.95
N SER A 169 19.98 18.00 0.87
CA SER A 169 21.08 18.96 0.92
C SER A 169 20.60 20.37 1.28
N ALA A 170 19.52 20.84 0.63
CA ALA A 170 18.97 22.17 0.85
C ALA A 170 18.52 22.38 2.30
N THR A 171 17.91 21.39 2.94
CA THR A 171 17.51 21.45 4.36
C THR A 171 18.69 21.56 5.33
N LYS A 172 19.89 21.21 4.89
CA LYS A 172 21.14 21.35 5.65
C LYS A 172 21.94 22.59 5.22
N GLY A 173 21.40 23.44 4.33
CA GLY A 173 22.08 24.61 3.78
C GLY A 173 23.28 24.25 2.91
N LYS A 174 23.30 23.06 2.29
CA LYS A 174 24.40 22.57 1.45
C LYS A 174 23.99 22.53 -0.02
N PRO A 175 24.94 22.71 -0.95
CA PRO A 175 24.67 22.50 -2.37
C PRO A 175 24.46 21.00 -2.65
N ASP A 176 23.69 20.72 -3.70
CA ASP A 176 23.40 19.35 -4.16
C ASP A 176 24.53 18.80 -5.06
N ASN A 177 25.69 18.62 -4.48
CA ASN A 177 26.90 18.15 -5.16
C ASN A 177 27.66 17.08 -4.36
N SER A 178 26.92 16.24 -3.63
CA SER A 178 27.43 15.24 -2.70
C SER A 178 28.15 15.82 -1.45
N SER A 179 27.97 17.11 -1.16
CA SER A 179 28.45 17.71 0.10
C SER A 179 27.74 17.18 1.34
N LEU A 180 26.55 16.61 1.17
CA LEU A 180 25.88 15.82 2.19
C LEU A 180 26.08 14.34 1.87
N ASP A 181 26.86 13.67 2.71
CA ASP A 181 27.21 12.25 2.49
C ASP A 181 26.02 11.31 2.76
N PHE A 182 26.14 10.08 2.25
CA PHE A 182 25.11 9.06 2.39
C PHE A 182 24.83 8.69 3.85
N SER A 183 25.83 8.74 4.75
CA SER A 183 25.64 8.37 6.16
C SER A 183 24.72 9.36 6.86
N ALA A 184 24.92 10.66 6.61
CA ALA A 184 24.07 11.72 7.13
C ALA A 184 22.64 11.62 6.56
N ARG A 185 22.49 11.31 5.27
CA ARG A 185 21.20 11.11 4.63
C ARG A 185 20.46 9.87 5.19
N ILE A 186 21.16 8.75 5.38
CA ILE A 186 20.60 7.53 5.99
C ILE A 186 20.15 7.79 7.43
N SER A 187 20.87 8.61 8.21
CA SER A 187 20.43 9.00 9.56
C SER A 187 19.07 9.72 9.51
N SER A 188 18.93 10.75 8.69
CA SER A 188 17.64 11.45 8.52
C SER A 188 16.53 10.56 7.98
N LEU A 189 16.89 9.61 7.10
CA LEU A 189 15.96 8.60 6.58
C LEU A 189 15.44 7.68 7.69
N ASN A 190 16.29 7.23 8.61
CA ASN A 190 15.87 6.38 9.72
C ASN A 190 14.81 7.08 10.58
N ASP A 191 14.99 8.38 10.87
CA ASP A 191 14.00 9.17 11.60
C ASP A 191 12.63 9.22 10.88
N MET A 192 12.63 9.29 9.54
CA MET A 192 11.40 9.20 8.74
C MET A 192 10.78 7.81 8.78
N MET A 193 11.61 6.77 8.77
CA MET A 193 11.14 5.38 8.80
C MET A 193 10.47 5.02 10.12
N ASP A 194 10.88 5.60 11.23
CA ASP A 194 10.30 5.38 12.55
C ASP A 194 8.84 5.87 12.64
N VAL A 195 8.50 6.92 11.90
CA VAL A 195 7.18 7.57 11.97
C VAL A 195 6.26 7.27 10.79
N THR A 196 6.68 6.43 9.84
CA THR A 196 5.94 6.14 8.61
C THR A 196 5.86 4.64 8.32
N THR A 197 4.86 4.26 7.50
CA THR A 197 4.70 2.87 7.01
C THR A 197 4.73 2.77 5.50
N LYS A 198 4.79 3.89 4.79
CA LYS A 198 4.79 3.92 3.33
C LYS A 198 6.13 3.48 2.75
N PRO A 199 6.16 2.92 1.53
CA PRO A 199 7.42 2.63 0.86
C PRO A 199 8.18 3.92 0.57
N LEU A 200 9.51 3.84 0.59
CA LEU A 200 10.39 4.97 0.29
C LEU A 200 11.29 4.64 -0.90
N VAL A 201 11.37 5.59 -1.82
CA VAL A 201 12.34 5.62 -2.92
C VAL A 201 13.45 6.58 -2.52
N PHE A 202 14.69 6.16 -2.62
CA PHE A 202 15.87 6.93 -2.27
C PHE A 202 16.65 7.36 -3.53
N ASP A 203 16.92 8.65 -3.64
CA ASP A 203 17.78 9.20 -4.65
C ASP A 203 19.25 8.98 -4.24
N ALA A 204 19.93 8.07 -4.94
CA ALA A 204 21.30 7.72 -4.66
C ALA A 204 22.32 8.47 -5.56
N ASP A 205 21.88 9.56 -6.20
CA ASP A 205 22.73 10.33 -7.12
C ASP A 205 23.35 9.42 -8.19
N ASN A 206 24.68 9.45 -8.35
CA ASN A 206 25.43 8.52 -9.22
C ASN A 206 25.92 7.25 -8.48
N GLY A 207 25.44 6.99 -7.25
CA GLY A 207 25.83 5.85 -6.42
C GLY A 207 27.16 6.02 -5.65
N GLY A 208 27.86 7.13 -5.85
CA GLY A 208 29.17 7.39 -5.24
C GLY A 208 30.29 6.55 -5.83
N GLN A 209 31.25 6.15 -5.01
CA GLN A 209 32.34 5.28 -5.43
C GLN A 209 31.86 3.84 -5.61
N LEU A 210 32.23 3.21 -6.71
CA LEU A 210 31.74 1.88 -7.11
C LEU A 210 32.02 0.82 -6.03
N GLU A 211 33.19 0.91 -5.40
CA GLU A 211 33.61 0.00 -4.33
C GLU A 211 32.74 0.13 -3.06
N HIS A 212 32.13 1.29 -2.85
CA HIS A 212 31.28 1.56 -1.68
C HIS A 212 29.80 1.24 -1.95
N LEU A 213 29.39 1.12 -3.21
CA LEU A 213 28.00 0.90 -3.59
C LEU A 213 27.35 -0.32 -2.91
N PRO A 214 28.00 -1.50 -2.81
CA PRO A 214 27.40 -2.65 -2.11
C PRO A 214 27.09 -2.37 -0.63
N PHE A 215 27.89 -1.54 0.02
CA PHE A 215 27.69 -1.16 1.43
C PHE A 215 26.54 -0.15 1.58
N LEU A 216 26.43 0.79 0.65
CA LEU A 216 25.28 1.71 0.57
C LEU A 216 23.99 0.93 0.39
N ILE A 217 23.90 0.03 -0.57
CA ILE A 217 22.72 -0.80 -0.84
C ILE A 217 22.32 -1.60 0.40
N ARG A 218 23.25 -2.29 1.05
CA ARG A 218 22.99 -3.04 2.28
C ARG A 218 22.46 -2.17 3.40
N SER A 219 22.95 -0.94 3.52
CA SER A 219 22.48 0.01 4.54
C SER A 219 21.06 0.48 4.27
N LEU A 220 20.74 0.78 3.01
CA LEU A 220 19.39 1.17 2.57
C LEU A 220 18.39 0.00 2.72
N GLU A 221 18.78 -1.23 2.39
CA GLU A 221 17.95 -2.42 2.60
C GLU A 221 17.63 -2.64 4.08
N ARG A 222 18.64 -2.54 4.96
CA ARG A 222 18.42 -2.65 6.42
C ARG A 222 17.47 -1.60 6.95
N SER A 223 17.53 -0.39 6.41
CA SER A 223 16.58 0.69 6.74
C SER A 223 15.20 0.47 6.14
N GLY A 224 15.03 -0.47 5.20
CA GLY A 224 13.73 -0.76 4.57
C GLY A 224 13.39 0.12 3.38
N VAL A 225 14.38 0.69 2.69
CA VAL A 225 14.21 1.46 1.45
C VAL A 225 13.70 0.54 0.35
N SER A 226 12.58 0.91 -0.29
CA SER A 226 11.87 0.03 -1.23
C SER A 226 12.44 0.06 -2.65
N ALA A 227 13.10 1.16 -3.04
CA ALA A 227 13.76 1.35 -4.32
C ALA A 227 14.80 2.46 -4.22
N ILE A 228 15.74 2.44 -5.16
CA ILE A 228 16.72 3.51 -5.36
C ILE A 228 16.59 4.06 -6.78
N ILE A 229 16.89 5.33 -6.93
CA ILE A 229 17.12 5.97 -8.23
C ILE A 229 18.62 6.28 -8.31
N MET A 230 19.25 5.86 -9.38
CA MET A 230 20.65 6.18 -9.65
C MET A 230 20.77 6.78 -11.05
N GLU A 231 21.57 7.86 -11.17
CA GLU A 231 21.94 8.44 -12.44
C GLU A 231 23.07 7.63 -13.08
N ASP A 232 22.91 7.24 -14.34
CA ASP A 232 24.00 6.67 -15.16
C ASP A 232 24.91 7.79 -15.64
N LYS A 233 25.74 8.30 -14.70
CA LYS A 233 26.55 9.50 -14.89
C LYS A 233 27.97 9.27 -14.41
N ILE A 234 28.92 9.63 -15.23
CA ILE A 234 30.37 9.54 -14.91
C ILE A 234 30.84 10.88 -14.32
N GLY A 235 31.68 10.81 -13.30
CA GLY A 235 32.34 11.96 -12.68
C GLY A 235 31.62 12.50 -11.46
N LEU A 236 32.11 13.64 -10.96
CA LEU A 236 31.55 14.28 -9.77
C LEU A 236 30.17 14.87 -10.05
N LYS A 237 29.28 14.72 -9.08
CA LYS A 237 27.97 15.37 -9.13
C LYS A 237 28.13 16.88 -9.15
N LYS A 238 27.49 17.53 -10.12
CA LYS A 238 27.33 19.00 -10.15
C LYS A 238 26.01 19.39 -9.52
N ASN A 239 25.97 20.59 -8.93
CA ASN A 239 24.73 21.10 -8.36
C ASN A 239 23.65 21.20 -9.45
N SER A 240 22.47 20.62 -9.17
CA SER A 240 21.33 20.58 -10.12
C SER A 240 20.70 21.96 -10.35
N LEU A 241 20.96 22.94 -9.47
CA LEU A 241 20.36 24.27 -9.55
C LEU A 241 21.27 25.32 -10.20
N PHE A 242 22.55 25.01 -10.49
CA PHE A 242 23.53 25.95 -11.07
C PHE A 242 24.39 25.29 -12.13
#